data_9023294d9841f3761a6a32f47d1be684
#
_entry.id   9023294d9841f3761a6a32f47d1be684
#
_cell.length_a   1.000
_cell.length_b   1.000
_cell.length_c   1.000
_cell.angle_alpha   90.00
_cell.angle_beta   90.00
_cell.angle_gamma   90.00
#
_symmetry.space_group_name_H-M   'P 1'
#
loop_
_entity.id
_entity.type
_entity.pdbx_description
1 polymer ?
#
loop_
_entity_poly.entity_id
_entity_poly.type
_entity_poly.pdbx_seq_one_letter_code
_entity_poly.pdbx_strand_id
1 'polypeptide(L)'
;EEYPNRLPDEQVVTFVPQNEEFRYGADDMIEFFSKNPVKTLLLINPDNPSGNFVPMEGVHKLAQWCEDNDMQFLLDESFVDFSVGFKNNTFLDNALLEKYPHMCVMKSISKSYGVPGLRLGIFCSADTALIARMKKQVSIWNINSFAQFFMQIYPKYREDYRVACEQFIQARED
;
A
#
# COMPACT_ATOMS: atom_id res chain seq x y z
N GLU A 1 1.55 8.24 -10.65
CA GLU A 1 1.13 9.55 -11.20
C GLU A 1 0.31 10.38 -10.18
N GLU A 2 -0.61 9.81 -9.43
CA GLU A 2 -1.50 10.56 -8.53
C GLU A 2 -0.77 11.18 -7.33
N TYR A 3 0.19 10.46 -6.74
CA TYR A 3 0.91 10.94 -5.56
C TYR A 3 1.82 12.14 -5.85
N PRO A 4 2.68 12.11 -6.89
CA PRO A 4 3.50 13.27 -7.24
C PRO A 4 2.68 14.52 -7.57
N ASN A 5 1.54 14.38 -8.25
CA ASN A 5 0.68 15.49 -8.66
C ASN A 5 0.08 16.30 -7.49
N ARG A 6 0.23 15.83 -6.25
CA ARG A 6 -0.27 16.51 -5.04
C ARG A 6 0.79 17.35 -4.33
N LEU A 7 2.03 17.27 -4.79
CA LEU A 7 3.17 17.97 -4.20
C LEU A 7 3.88 18.80 -5.28
N PRO A 8 4.54 19.90 -4.90
CA PRO A 8 5.45 20.61 -5.80
C PRO A 8 6.58 19.66 -6.27
N ASP A 9 6.98 19.75 -7.54
CA ASP A 9 7.98 18.86 -8.15
C ASP A 9 9.31 18.85 -7.39
N GLU A 10 9.72 19.99 -6.84
CA GLU A 10 10.95 20.12 -6.04
C GLU A 10 10.91 19.37 -4.70
N GLN A 11 9.73 18.89 -4.28
CA GLN A 11 9.57 18.09 -3.07
C GLN A 11 9.49 16.59 -3.35
N VAL A 12 9.57 16.19 -4.62
CA VAL A 12 9.42 14.80 -5.04
C VAL A 12 10.72 14.28 -5.61
N VAL A 13 11.22 13.17 -5.06
CA VAL A 13 12.35 12.41 -5.59
C VAL A 13 11.81 11.07 -6.08
N THR A 14 11.91 10.82 -7.38
CA THR A 14 11.41 9.58 -7.99
C THR A 14 12.56 8.60 -8.24
N PHE A 15 12.45 7.40 -7.68
CA PHE A 15 13.28 6.27 -8.04
C PHE A 15 12.78 5.67 -9.36
N VAL A 16 13.67 5.56 -10.35
CA VAL A 16 13.37 4.95 -11.65
C VAL A 16 14.34 3.79 -11.88
N PRO A 17 13.87 2.54 -11.94
CA PRO A 17 14.71 1.39 -12.26
C PRO A 17 15.36 1.56 -13.63
N GLN A 18 16.66 1.22 -13.74
CA GLN A 18 17.45 1.39 -14.96
C GLN A 18 17.55 0.10 -15.80
N ASN A 19 16.56 -0.78 -15.67
CA ASN A 19 16.48 -2.02 -16.45
C ASN A 19 15.17 -2.07 -17.26
N GLU A 20 15.17 -2.83 -18.35
CA GLU A 20 14.04 -2.91 -19.29
C GLU A 20 12.78 -3.56 -18.68
N GLU A 21 12.94 -4.36 -17.64
CA GLU A 21 11.83 -5.05 -16.96
C GLU A 21 11.26 -4.26 -15.78
N PHE A 22 11.80 -3.08 -15.48
CA PHE A 22 11.41 -2.26 -14.32
C PHE A 22 11.50 -3.01 -12.98
N ARG A 23 12.44 -3.97 -12.87
CA ARG A 23 12.64 -4.77 -11.66
C ARG A 23 13.49 -4.01 -10.65
N TYR A 24 13.07 -4.06 -9.40
CA TYR A 24 13.81 -3.51 -8.27
C TYR A 24 13.42 -4.21 -6.98
N GLY A 25 14.32 -4.13 -6.01
CA GLY A 25 14.12 -4.63 -4.65
C GLY A 25 14.36 -3.57 -3.60
N ALA A 26 14.35 -3.99 -2.34
CA ALA A 26 14.59 -3.11 -1.21
C ALA A 26 16.00 -2.50 -1.25
N ASP A 27 17.01 -3.27 -1.68
CA ASP A 27 18.40 -2.81 -1.72
C ASP A 27 18.63 -1.68 -2.71
N ASP A 28 18.02 -1.77 -3.90
CA ASP A 28 18.09 -0.74 -4.93
C ASP A 28 17.49 0.59 -4.42
N MET A 29 16.36 0.50 -3.72
CA MET A 29 15.70 1.66 -3.14
C MET A 29 16.54 2.27 -2.01
N ILE A 30 17.08 1.46 -1.11
CA ILE A 30 17.91 1.91 -0.01
C ILE A 30 19.19 2.59 -0.56
N GLU A 31 19.85 1.99 -1.55
CA GLU A 31 21.02 2.57 -2.17
C GLU A 31 20.73 3.94 -2.79
N PHE A 32 19.60 4.03 -3.53
CA PHE A 32 19.21 5.27 -4.18
C PHE A 32 18.86 6.38 -3.17
N PHE A 33 17.99 6.08 -2.20
CA PHE A 33 17.53 7.09 -1.24
C PHE A 33 18.56 7.43 -0.16
N SER A 34 19.58 6.59 0.06
CA SER A 34 20.75 6.96 0.87
C SER A 34 21.56 8.08 0.23
N LYS A 35 21.56 8.17 -1.11
CA LYS A 35 22.22 9.25 -1.88
C LYS A 35 21.30 10.45 -2.13
N ASN A 36 19.98 10.24 -2.04
CA ASN A 36 18.93 11.22 -2.29
C ASN A 36 17.97 11.25 -1.08
N PRO A 37 18.37 11.87 0.05
CA PRO A 37 17.62 11.75 1.30
C PRO A 37 16.25 12.39 1.21
N VAL A 38 15.26 11.68 1.74
CA VAL A 38 13.85 12.07 1.81
C VAL A 38 13.31 11.91 3.23
N LYS A 39 12.22 12.59 3.57
CA LYS A 39 11.53 12.43 4.87
C LYS A 39 10.46 11.36 4.84
N THR A 40 9.94 11.07 3.65
CA THR A 40 8.87 10.09 3.46
C THR A 40 9.21 9.23 2.27
N LEU A 41 9.21 7.93 2.46
CA LEU A 41 9.30 6.93 1.40
C LEU A 41 7.90 6.41 1.08
N LEU A 42 7.52 6.43 -0.20
CA LEU A 42 6.30 5.80 -0.70
C LEU A 42 6.66 4.59 -1.55
N LEU A 43 6.09 3.44 -1.23
CA LEU A 43 6.15 2.23 -2.04
C LEU A 43 4.74 1.77 -2.40
N ILE A 44 4.46 1.61 -3.70
CA ILE A 44 3.27 0.93 -4.20
C ILE A 44 3.66 -0.53 -4.43
N ASN A 45 3.00 -1.48 -3.75
CA ASN A 45 3.40 -2.89 -3.79
C ASN A 45 2.21 -3.85 -3.87
N PRO A 46 1.99 -4.57 -4.96
CA PRO A 46 2.70 -4.50 -6.25
C PRO A 46 2.63 -3.14 -6.94
N ASP A 47 3.68 -2.79 -7.67
CA ASP A 47 3.78 -1.52 -8.39
C ASP A 47 2.79 -1.45 -9.56
N ASN A 48 2.28 -0.27 -9.84
CA ASN A 48 1.43 0.01 -10.97
C ASN A 48 2.05 1.17 -11.79
N PRO A 49 2.45 0.97 -13.06
CA PRO A 49 1.99 -0.10 -13.97
C PRO A 49 2.94 -1.29 -14.13
N SER A 50 4.16 -1.28 -13.59
CA SER A 50 5.19 -2.29 -13.90
C SER A 50 4.85 -3.71 -13.41
N GLY A 51 4.01 -3.83 -12.39
CA GLY A 51 3.73 -5.11 -11.74
C GLY A 51 4.88 -5.62 -10.86
N ASN A 52 5.97 -4.84 -10.68
CA ASN A 52 7.04 -5.24 -9.80
C ASN A 52 6.53 -5.47 -8.38
N PHE A 53 6.98 -6.54 -7.76
CA PHE A 53 6.61 -6.91 -6.40
C PHE A 53 7.84 -7.06 -5.53
N VAL A 54 7.92 -6.26 -4.48
CA VAL A 54 8.92 -6.37 -3.43
C VAL A 54 8.42 -7.40 -2.41
N PRO A 55 9.09 -8.54 -2.22
CA PRO A 55 8.67 -9.56 -1.26
C PRO A 55 8.61 -9.03 0.17
N MET A 56 7.85 -9.71 1.05
CA MET A 56 7.67 -9.31 2.45
C MET A 56 8.98 -9.03 3.18
N GLU A 57 10.01 -9.85 2.96
CA GLU A 57 11.34 -9.65 3.53
C GLU A 57 11.93 -8.29 3.12
N GLY A 58 11.81 -7.93 1.84
CA GLY A 58 12.24 -6.63 1.33
C GLY A 58 11.45 -5.46 1.92
N VAL A 59 10.12 -5.63 2.08
CA VAL A 59 9.29 -4.59 2.72
C VAL A 59 9.66 -4.44 4.20
N HIS A 60 9.92 -5.54 4.92
CA HIS A 60 10.45 -5.48 6.29
C HIS A 60 11.78 -4.74 6.37
N LYS A 61 12.67 -4.97 5.41
CA LYS A 61 13.96 -4.29 5.32
C LYS A 61 13.81 -2.77 5.11
N LEU A 62 12.90 -2.37 4.21
CA LEU A 62 12.57 -0.96 3.98
C LEU A 62 11.95 -0.31 5.21
N ALA A 63 10.99 -0.99 5.86
CA ALA A 63 10.36 -0.49 7.07
C ALA A 63 11.39 -0.26 8.18
N GLN A 64 12.28 -1.23 8.43
CA GLN A 64 13.34 -1.09 9.42
C GLN A 64 14.31 0.04 9.05
N TRP A 65 14.71 0.14 7.78
CA TRP A 65 15.57 1.22 7.32
C TRP A 65 14.94 2.60 7.51
N CYS A 66 13.63 2.72 7.28
CA CYS A 66 12.91 3.97 7.54
C CYS A 66 12.88 4.30 9.03
N GLU A 67 12.62 3.32 9.93
CA GLU A 67 12.69 3.51 11.39
C GLU A 67 14.08 4.00 11.83
N ASP A 68 15.15 3.35 11.34
CA ASP A 68 16.54 3.67 11.70
C ASP A 68 16.96 5.07 11.24
N ASN A 69 16.27 5.65 10.25
CA ASN A 69 16.55 6.97 9.67
C ASN A 69 15.49 8.04 10.00
N ASP A 70 14.57 7.78 10.93
CA ASP A 70 13.48 8.70 11.31
C ASP A 70 12.65 9.16 10.11
N MET A 71 12.36 8.22 9.19
CA MET A 71 11.62 8.45 7.96
C MET A 71 10.20 7.86 8.06
N GLN A 72 9.21 8.58 7.54
CA GLN A 72 7.87 8.02 7.36
C GLN A 72 7.88 7.02 6.21
N PHE A 73 7.30 5.83 6.41
CA PHE A 73 7.11 4.84 5.35
C PHE A 73 5.62 4.71 5.00
N LEU A 74 5.25 5.04 3.76
CA LEU A 74 3.91 4.86 3.22
C LEU A 74 3.91 3.64 2.29
N LEU A 75 3.22 2.57 2.67
CA LEU A 75 3.04 1.37 1.86
C LEU A 75 1.62 1.35 1.27
N ASP A 76 1.53 1.40 -0.06
CA ASP A 76 0.26 1.24 -0.77
C ASP A 76 0.09 -0.20 -1.24
N GLU A 77 -0.81 -0.93 -0.59
CA GLU A 77 -1.15 -2.32 -0.86
C GLU A 77 -2.41 -2.47 -1.74
N SER A 78 -2.78 -1.46 -2.53
CA SER A 78 -4.03 -1.48 -3.31
C SER A 78 -4.13 -2.66 -4.29
N PHE A 79 -3.00 -3.27 -4.66
CA PHE A 79 -2.93 -4.39 -5.58
C PHE A 79 -2.39 -5.69 -4.95
N VAL A 80 -2.17 -5.72 -3.64
CA VAL A 80 -1.55 -6.87 -2.96
C VAL A 80 -2.35 -8.17 -3.11
N ASP A 81 -3.67 -8.08 -3.22
CA ASP A 81 -4.55 -9.24 -3.40
C ASP A 81 -4.33 -9.97 -4.75
N PHE A 82 -3.63 -9.34 -5.68
CA PHE A 82 -3.23 -9.94 -6.96
C PHE A 82 -1.83 -10.56 -6.94
N SER A 83 -1.12 -10.51 -5.81
CA SER A 83 0.20 -11.15 -5.66
C SER A 83 0.06 -12.64 -5.33
N VAL A 84 1.02 -13.44 -5.80
CA VAL A 84 1.10 -14.87 -5.43
C VAL A 84 1.28 -14.97 -3.93
N GLY A 85 0.46 -15.79 -3.27
CA GLY A 85 0.50 -15.93 -1.80
C GLY A 85 -0.05 -14.72 -1.04
N PHE A 86 -0.90 -13.90 -1.65
CA PHE A 86 -1.42 -12.61 -1.18
C PHE A 86 -1.88 -12.60 0.28
N LYS A 87 -2.37 -13.71 0.82
CA LYS A 87 -2.82 -13.82 2.22
C LYS A 87 -1.72 -13.52 3.24
N ASN A 88 -0.47 -13.73 2.84
CA ASN A 88 0.70 -13.55 3.68
C ASN A 88 1.53 -12.32 3.29
N ASN A 89 1.06 -11.53 2.31
CA ASN A 89 1.81 -10.41 1.74
C ASN A 89 1.32 -9.04 2.22
N THR A 90 0.49 -9.00 3.26
CA THR A 90 -0.07 -7.74 3.76
C THR A 90 0.56 -7.30 5.08
N PHE A 91 0.75 -5.99 5.22
CA PHE A 91 1.12 -5.31 6.47
C PHE A 91 -0.11 -4.74 7.22
N LEU A 92 -1.33 -5.07 6.79
CA LEU A 92 -2.56 -4.75 7.54
C LEU A 92 -2.70 -5.70 8.74
N ASP A 93 -1.71 -5.66 9.61
CA ASP A 93 -1.61 -6.46 10.84
C ASP A 93 -1.15 -5.57 11.99
N ASN A 94 -1.82 -5.67 13.15
CA ASN A 94 -1.54 -4.81 14.29
C ASN A 94 -0.11 -5.00 14.83
N ALA A 95 0.38 -6.22 14.91
CA ALA A 95 1.72 -6.49 15.44
C ALA A 95 2.82 -5.91 14.51
N LEU A 96 2.58 -5.97 13.19
CA LEU A 96 3.50 -5.37 12.21
C LEU A 96 3.47 -3.83 12.27
N LEU A 97 2.30 -3.22 12.41
CA LEU A 97 2.18 -1.76 12.56
C LEU A 97 2.81 -1.28 13.87
N GLU A 98 2.60 -2.00 14.98
CA GLU A 98 3.23 -1.67 16.27
C GLU A 98 4.76 -1.84 16.23
N LYS A 99 5.27 -2.79 15.46
CA LYS A 99 6.70 -2.99 15.25
C LYS A 99 7.35 -1.86 14.47
N TYR A 100 6.62 -1.23 13.55
CA TYR A 100 7.10 -0.14 12.68
C TYR A 100 6.22 1.11 12.83
N PRO A 101 6.39 1.89 13.92
CA PRO A 101 5.52 3.04 14.21
C PRO A 101 5.58 4.17 13.18
N HIS A 102 6.67 4.30 12.41
CA HIS A 102 6.76 5.24 11.28
C HIS A 102 6.06 4.73 10.01
N MET A 103 5.48 3.52 10.05
CA MET A 103 4.80 2.94 8.90
C MET A 103 3.32 3.30 8.86
N CYS A 104 2.86 3.64 7.65
CA CYS A 104 1.45 3.73 7.31
C CYS A 104 1.14 2.77 6.16
N VAL A 105 0.06 2.04 6.27
CA VAL A 105 -0.42 1.16 5.20
C VAL A 105 -1.72 1.71 4.62
N MET A 106 -1.76 1.81 3.30
CA MET A 106 -2.96 2.22 2.55
C MET A 106 -3.40 1.08 1.65
N LYS A 107 -4.72 0.91 1.50
CA LYS A 107 -5.29 -0.05 0.57
C LYS A 107 -6.59 0.47 -0.02
N SER A 108 -6.66 0.56 -1.34
CA SER A 108 -7.90 0.82 -2.04
C SER A 108 -8.77 -0.43 -2.08
N ILE A 109 -9.98 -0.35 -1.55
CA ILE A 109 -10.98 -1.42 -1.69
C ILE A 109 -11.55 -1.45 -3.12
N SER A 110 -11.48 -0.33 -3.83
CA SER A 110 -12.09 -0.17 -5.15
C SER A 110 -11.47 -1.02 -6.26
N LYS A 111 -10.24 -1.50 -6.08
CA LYS A 111 -9.47 -2.22 -7.11
C LYS A 111 -9.81 -3.71 -7.11
N SER A 112 -9.22 -4.45 -6.18
CA SER A 112 -9.34 -5.91 -6.12
C SER A 112 -10.77 -6.40 -5.84
N TYR A 113 -11.57 -5.63 -5.13
CA TYR A 113 -12.97 -5.98 -4.86
C TYR A 113 -13.95 -5.63 -6.00
N GLY A 114 -13.48 -5.05 -7.10
CA GLY A 114 -14.32 -4.74 -8.25
C GLY A 114 -15.42 -3.69 -8.02
N VAL A 115 -15.25 -2.82 -7.03
CA VAL A 115 -16.28 -1.83 -6.61
C VAL A 115 -15.76 -0.38 -6.69
N PRO A 116 -15.26 0.07 -7.85
CA PRO A 116 -14.61 1.38 -7.96
C PRO A 116 -15.54 2.56 -7.66
N GLY A 117 -16.83 2.41 -7.89
CA GLY A 117 -17.84 3.45 -7.62
C GLY A 117 -18.09 3.71 -6.13
N LEU A 118 -17.75 2.78 -5.24
CA LEU A 118 -17.98 2.92 -3.80
C LEU A 118 -17.00 3.88 -3.12
N ARG A 119 -15.86 4.16 -3.72
CA ARG A 119 -14.83 5.08 -3.20
C ARG A 119 -14.36 4.73 -1.80
N LEU A 120 -14.10 3.45 -1.55
CA LEU A 120 -13.60 2.94 -0.28
C LEU A 120 -12.08 2.74 -0.29
N GLY A 121 -11.46 3.01 0.84
CA GLY A 121 -10.06 2.72 1.12
C GLY A 121 -9.82 2.54 2.61
N ILE A 122 -8.69 1.96 2.94
CA ILE A 122 -8.21 1.76 4.31
C ILE A 122 -6.91 2.55 4.46
N PHE A 123 -6.73 3.18 5.61
CA PHE A 123 -5.47 3.75 6.07
C PHE A 123 -5.23 3.29 7.50
N CYS A 124 -4.08 2.68 7.74
CA CYS A 124 -3.70 2.14 9.04
C CYS A 124 -2.33 2.64 9.46
N SER A 125 -2.16 2.92 10.74
CA SER A 125 -0.88 3.25 11.38
C SER A 125 -0.97 2.98 12.87
N ALA A 126 0.14 2.66 13.53
CA ALA A 126 0.25 2.62 14.99
C ALA A 126 0.33 4.03 15.60
N ASP A 127 0.66 5.07 14.82
CA ASP A 127 0.63 6.47 15.26
C ASP A 127 -0.83 6.94 15.47
N THR A 128 -1.30 6.78 16.70
CA THR A 128 -2.67 7.19 17.09
C THR A 128 -2.88 8.69 17.00
N ALA A 129 -1.82 9.50 17.13
CA ALA A 129 -1.92 10.96 16.99
C ALA A 129 -2.11 11.35 15.52
N LEU A 130 -1.42 10.69 14.59
CA LEU A 130 -1.63 10.84 13.16
C LEU A 130 -3.07 10.47 12.78
N ILE A 131 -3.54 9.30 13.22
CA ILE A 131 -4.92 8.84 12.98
C ILE A 131 -5.95 9.84 13.53
N ALA A 132 -5.72 10.37 14.72
CA ALA A 132 -6.61 11.38 15.32
C ALA A 132 -6.63 12.69 14.51
N ARG A 133 -5.49 13.14 13.99
CA ARG A 133 -5.41 14.31 13.11
C ARG A 133 -6.15 14.09 11.79
N MET A 134 -5.95 12.92 11.16
CA MET A 134 -6.63 12.58 9.90
C MET A 134 -8.15 12.52 10.08
N LYS A 135 -8.64 11.90 11.17
CA LYS A 135 -10.07 11.84 11.48
C LYS A 135 -10.72 13.21 11.60
N LYS A 136 -10.00 14.24 12.03
CA LYS A 136 -10.51 15.61 12.11
C LYS A 136 -10.61 16.30 10.75
N GLN A 137 -9.91 15.80 9.74
CA GLN A 137 -9.85 16.42 8.41
C GLN A 137 -10.80 15.74 7.40
N VAL A 138 -11.27 14.53 7.70
CA VAL A 138 -12.28 13.89 6.86
C VAL A 138 -13.67 14.47 7.13
N SER A 139 -14.54 14.47 6.11
CA SER A 139 -15.91 14.95 6.24
C SER A 139 -16.72 14.08 7.22
N ILE A 140 -17.76 14.66 7.84
CA ILE A 140 -18.68 13.94 8.74
C ILE A 140 -19.31 12.74 8.02
N TRP A 141 -19.68 12.92 6.75
CA TRP A 141 -20.23 11.86 5.87
C TRP A 141 -19.13 11.29 4.98
N ASN A 142 -18.09 10.76 5.61
CA ASN A 142 -16.89 10.25 4.93
C ASN A 142 -17.17 9.03 4.05
N ILE A 143 -18.14 8.19 4.43
CA ILE A 143 -18.51 6.96 3.72
C ILE A 143 -19.94 7.09 3.22
N ASN A 144 -20.18 6.84 1.92
CA ASN A 144 -21.52 6.86 1.35
C ASN A 144 -22.32 5.60 1.73
N SER A 145 -23.66 5.68 1.61
CA SER A 145 -24.56 4.60 2.03
C SER A 145 -24.35 3.28 1.30
N PHE A 146 -23.99 3.31 0.01
CA PHE A 146 -23.69 2.11 -0.76
C PHE A 146 -22.40 1.43 -0.27
N ALA A 147 -21.38 2.22 0.04
CA ALA A 147 -20.15 1.72 0.63
C ALA A 147 -20.37 1.13 2.01
N GLN A 148 -21.21 1.76 2.85
CA GLN A 148 -21.59 1.23 4.14
C GLN A 148 -22.34 -0.11 4.01
N PHE A 149 -23.28 -0.20 3.08
CA PHE A 149 -24.00 -1.45 2.79
C PHE A 149 -23.05 -2.55 2.31
N PHE A 150 -22.12 -2.21 1.39
CA PHE A 150 -21.11 -3.16 0.94
C PHE A 150 -20.30 -3.73 2.09
N MET A 151 -19.81 -2.90 3.01
CA MET A 151 -19.06 -3.38 4.18
C MET A 151 -19.87 -4.32 5.08
N GLN A 152 -21.19 -4.13 5.17
CA GLN A 152 -22.06 -5.02 5.95
C GLN A 152 -22.25 -6.39 5.30
N ILE A 153 -22.31 -6.45 3.97
CA ILE A 153 -22.53 -7.71 3.24
C ILE A 153 -21.23 -8.44 2.91
N TYR A 154 -20.10 -7.74 2.75
CA TYR A 154 -18.82 -8.31 2.35
C TYR A 154 -18.40 -9.56 3.16
N PRO A 155 -18.58 -9.64 4.49
CA PRO A 155 -18.19 -10.83 5.25
C PRO A 155 -18.83 -12.13 4.75
N LYS A 156 -20.02 -12.05 4.11
CA LYS A 156 -20.70 -13.20 3.53
C LYS A 156 -20.04 -13.74 2.26
N TYR A 157 -19.31 -12.86 1.55
CA TYR A 157 -18.69 -13.15 0.26
C TYR A 157 -17.15 -13.21 0.33
N ARG A 158 -16.60 -13.26 1.56
CA ARG A 158 -15.14 -13.29 1.75
C ARG A 158 -14.49 -14.49 1.06
N GLU A 159 -15.13 -15.64 1.11
CA GLU A 159 -14.61 -16.86 0.48
C GLU A 159 -14.70 -16.78 -1.06
N ASP A 160 -15.82 -16.29 -1.59
CA ASP A 160 -15.98 -16.08 -3.03
C ASP A 160 -14.92 -15.11 -3.57
N TYR A 161 -14.66 -14.03 -2.82
CA TYR A 161 -13.60 -13.08 -3.14
C TYR A 161 -12.21 -13.74 -3.17
N ARG A 162 -11.91 -14.56 -2.16
CA ARG A 162 -10.64 -15.30 -2.08
C ARG A 162 -10.44 -16.20 -3.30
N VAL A 163 -11.46 -16.95 -3.65
CA VAL A 163 -11.45 -17.85 -4.82
C VAL A 163 -11.26 -17.05 -6.11
N ALA A 164 -11.94 -15.91 -6.26
CA ALA A 164 -11.79 -15.05 -7.42
C ALA A 164 -10.35 -14.51 -7.57
N CYS A 165 -9.71 -14.09 -6.48
CA CYS A 165 -8.31 -13.65 -6.49
C CYS A 165 -7.37 -14.80 -6.90
N GLU A 166 -7.57 -16.00 -6.37
CA GLU A 166 -6.76 -17.18 -6.74
C GLU A 166 -6.92 -17.55 -8.22
N GLN A 167 -8.15 -17.53 -8.75
CA GLN A 167 -8.42 -17.76 -10.16
C GLN A 167 -7.78 -16.68 -11.07
N PHE A 168 -7.83 -15.43 -10.64
CA PHE A 168 -7.18 -14.34 -11.36
C PHE A 168 -5.66 -14.52 -11.41
N ILE A 169 -5.04 -14.87 -10.27
CA ILE A 169 -3.60 -15.14 -10.20
C ILE A 169 -3.23 -16.29 -11.13
N GLN A 170 -3.98 -17.41 -11.08
CA GLN A 170 -3.73 -18.55 -11.95
C GLN A 170 -3.81 -18.19 -13.42
N ALA A 171 -4.86 -17.48 -13.85
CA ALA A 171 -5.05 -17.06 -15.23
C ALA A 171 -3.99 -16.07 -15.75
N ARG A 172 -3.29 -15.38 -14.85
CA ARG A 172 -2.18 -14.51 -15.22
C ARG A 172 -0.87 -15.28 -15.37
N GLU A 173 -0.66 -16.33 -14.57
CA GLU A 173 0.58 -17.14 -14.59
C GLU A 173 0.59 -18.15 -15.75
N ASP A 174 -0.60 -18.57 -16.25
CA ASP A 174 -0.76 -19.45 -17.41
C ASP A 174 -0.46 -18.71 -18.72
#